data_43657c04c5ecbd4f60659adc784a676d
#
_entry.id   43657c04c5ecbd4f60659adc784a676d
#
_cell.length_a   1.000
_cell.length_b   1.000
_cell.length_c   1.000
_cell.angle_alpha   90.00
_cell.angle_beta   90.00
_cell.angle_gamma   90.00
#
_symmetry.space_group_name_H-M   'P 1'
#
loop_
_entity.id
_entity.type
_entity.pdbx_description
1 polymer ?
#
loop_
_entity_poly.entity_id
_entity_poly.type
_entity_poly.pdbx_seq_one_letter_code
_entity_poly.pdbx_strand_id
1 'polypeptide(L)'
;MKGLQLLATGGALPGRVVTNEDLSRQVDTSDEWITTRTGIRQRYYCTESEDAATLAIAAARQALARSGLAASEIACCVAATLSAPTATPSVACRVQAALGLPENRPAFDVNAACSGFIYAIAAAHGLLNTLGGRYALVIGCEALSRMVDPTDRTTCVLFGDGAGAAILELAEDVPFAVTLGARGSEAIRVGGPAACDTAPITMDGKAVFRFA
;
A
#
# COMPACT_ATOMS: atom_id res chain seq x y z
N MET A 1 12.53 -15.27 21.95
CA MET A 1 12.66 -14.45 20.69
C MET A 1 11.32 -13.75 20.53
N LYS A 2 11.34 -12.44 20.29
CA LYS A 2 10.10 -11.68 20.13
C LYS A 2 9.73 -11.63 18.64
N GLY A 3 8.55 -12.09 18.33
CA GLY A 3 7.96 -12.00 17.00
C GLY A 3 6.79 -11.04 16.94
N LEU A 4 6.11 -11.01 15.81
CA LEU A 4 4.96 -10.15 15.59
C LEU A 4 3.66 -10.96 15.59
N GLN A 5 2.67 -10.48 16.29
CA GLN A 5 1.30 -10.98 16.27
C GLN A 5 0.39 -9.93 15.63
N LEU A 6 -0.50 -10.35 14.75
CA LEU A 6 -1.52 -9.48 14.17
C LEU A 6 -2.65 -9.27 15.20
N LEU A 7 -2.85 -8.03 15.62
CA LEU A 7 -3.86 -7.68 16.61
C LEU A 7 -5.17 -7.21 15.95
N ALA A 8 -5.07 -6.34 14.96
CA ALA A 8 -6.25 -5.81 14.26
C ALA A 8 -5.89 -5.39 12.84
N THR A 9 -6.91 -5.31 11.98
CA THR A 9 -6.80 -4.80 10.62
C THR A 9 -7.86 -3.75 10.33
N GLY A 10 -7.57 -2.90 9.34
CA GLY A 10 -8.50 -1.96 8.77
C GLY A 10 -8.32 -1.86 7.27
N GLY A 11 -9.34 -1.40 6.57
CA GLY A 11 -9.30 -1.22 5.11
C GLY A 11 -10.09 -0.01 4.68
N ALA A 12 -9.70 0.58 3.57
CA ALA A 12 -10.40 1.66 2.93
C ALA A 12 -10.39 1.48 1.40
N LEU A 13 -11.54 1.65 0.80
CA LEU A 13 -11.72 1.70 -0.65
C LEU A 13 -12.24 3.09 -1.02
N PRO A 14 -11.82 3.64 -2.17
CA PRO A 14 -12.37 4.90 -2.67
C PRO A 14 -13.84 4.80 -3.04
N GLY A 15 -14.47 5.97 -3.19
CA GLY A 15 -15.91 6.04 -3.48
C GLY A 15 -16.32 5.66 -4.91
N ARG A 16 -15.40 5.70 -5.89
CA ARG A 16 -15.74 5.43 -7.29
C ARG A 16 -15.48 3.97 -7.66
N VAL A 17 -16.55 3.21 -7.90
CA VAL A 17 -16.48 1.86 -8.49
C VAL A 17 -16.29 1.98 -10.01
N VAL A 18 -15.38 1.16 -10.57
CA VAL A 18 -15.16 1.01 -12.00
C VAL A 18 -15.28 -0.46 -12.37
N THR A 19 -16.27 -0.80 -13.17
CA THR A 19 -16.54 -2.16 -13.62
C THR A 19 -15.72 -2.52 -14.87
N ASN A 20 -15.67 -3.80 -15.21
CA ASN A 20 -15.08 -4.24 -16.47
C ASN A 20 -15.84 -3.69 -17.67
N GLU A 21 -17.16 -3.53 -17.56
CA GLU A 21 -17.98 -2.92 -18.59
C GLU A 21 -17.65 -1.43 -18.81
N ASP A 22 -17.34 -0.68 -17.74
CA ASP A 22 -16.88 0.71 -17.87
C ASP A 22 -15.57 0.80 -18.64
N LEU A 23 -14.64 -0.13 -18.40
CA LEU A 23 -13.36 -0.19 -19.13
C LEU A 23 -13.55 -0.61 -20.59
N SER A 24 -14.51 -1.49 -20.90
CA SER A 24 -14.77 -1.91 -22.28
C SER A 24 -15.30 -0.78 -23.19
N ARG A 25 -15.77 0.32 -22.58
CA ARG A 25 -16.12 1.55 -23.31
C ARG A 25 -14.92 2.42 -23.68
N GLN A 26 -13.76 2.15 -23.07
CA GLN A 26 -12.54 2.96 -23.23
C GLN A 26 -11.44 2.23 -24.00
N VAL A 27 -11.33 0.92 -23.81
CA VAL A 27 -10.31 0.08 -24.46
C VAL A 27 -10.95 -1.19 -25.03
N ASP A 28 -10.29 -1.79 -26.04
CA ASP A 28 -10.73 -3.03 -26.66
C ASP A 28 -10.58 -4.23 -25.70
N THR A 29 -11.60 -4.44 -24.85
CA THR A 29 -11.66 -5.50 -23.83
C THR A 29 -13.10 -5.93 -23.56
N SER A 30 -13.30 -6.94 -22.71
CA SER A 30 -14.62 -7.36 -22.23
C SER A 30 -14.54 -7.85 -20.78
N ASP A 31 -15.69 -7.94 -20.11
CA ASP A 31 -15.76 -8.54 -18.77
C ASP A 31 -15.25 -9.99 -18.77
N GLU A 32 -15.61 -10.77 -19.76
CA GLU A 32 -15.13 -12.15 -19.91
C GLU A 32 -13.61 -12.21 -20.07
N TRP A 33 -13.05 -11.34 -20.92
CA TRP A 33 -11.60 -11.29 -21.16
C TRP A 33 -10.82 -10.95 -19.90
N ILE A 34 -11.27 -9.92 -19.13
CA ILE A 34 -10.61 -9.50 -17.89
C ILE A 34 -10.77 -10.56 -16.82
N THR A 35 -11.99 -11.04 -16.58
CA THR A 35 -12.29 -11.98 -15.50
C THR A 35 -11.57 -13.34 -15.69
N THR A 36 -11.52 -13.83 -16.92
CA THR A 36 -10.86 -15.12 -17.21
C THR A 36 -9.36 -15.09 -16.94
N ARG A 37 -8.71 -13.93 -17.16
CA ARG A 37 -7.26 -13.76 -17.03
C ARG A 37 -6.81 -13.28 -15.66
N THR A 38 -7.65 -12.54 -14.96
CA THR A 38 -7.27 -11.84 -13.74
C THR A 38 -8.14 -12.16 -12.53
N GLY A 39 -9.35 -12.65 -12.75
CA GLY A 39 -10.36 -12.80 -11.71
C GLY A 39 -11.02 -11.46 -11.31
N ILE A 40 -10.57 -10.34 -11.84
CA ILE A 40 -11.06 -8.99 -11.46
C ILE A 40 -12.41 -8.73 -12.14
N ARG A 41 -13.41 -8.37 -11.34
CA ARG A 41 -14.75 -7.97 -11.81
C ARG A 41 -14.96 -6.46 -11.75
N GLN A 42 -14.34 -5.80 -10.77
CA GLN A 42 -14.39 -4.36 -10.59
C GLN A 42 -13.14 -3.89 -9.85
N ARG A 43 -12.85 -2.59 -9.91
CA ARG A 43 -11.84 -1.90 -9.13
C ARG A 43 -12.42 -0.59 -8.60
N TYR A 44 -11.65 0.07 -7.76
CA TYR A 44 -12.04 1.34 -7.16
C TYR A 44 -11.02 2.39 -7.54
N TYR A 45 -11.47 3.59 -7.86
CA TYR A 45 -10.64 4.71 -8.21
C TYR A 45 -10.90 5.88 -7.28
N CYS A 46 -9.84 6.53 -6.82
CA CYS A 46 -9.91 7.75 -6.05
C CYS A 46 -10.69 8.82 -6.81
N THR A 47 -11.60 9.47 -6.09
CA THR A 47 -12.25 10.71 -6.52
C THR A 47 -11.26 11.88 -6.43
N GLU A 48 -11.66 13.10 -6.78
CA GLU A 48 -10.80 14.29 -6.68
C GLU A 48 -10.37 14.61 -5.25
N SER A 49 -11.21 14.28 -4.27
CA SER A 49 -10.95 14.51 -2.84
C SER A 49 -10.20 13.37 -2.14
N GLU A 50 -9.95 12.26 -2.83
CA GLU A 50 -9.29 11.07 -2.29
C GLU A 50 -7.88 10.90 -2.86
N ASP A 51 -6.97 10.38 -2.06
CA ASP A 51 -5.61 10.01 -2.44
C ASP A 51 -5.11 8.84 -1.58
N ALA A 52 -3.91 8.32 -1.86
CA ALA A 52 -3.33 7.24 -1.08
C ALA A 52 -3.24 7.56 0.42
N ALA A 53 -3.01 8.83 0.79
CA ALA A 53 -2.90 9.22 2.19
C ALA A 53 -4.27 9.33 2.88
N THR A 54 -5.31 9.83 2.22
CA THR A 54 -6.67 9.84 2.78
C THR A 54 -7.20 8.42 3.01
N LEU A 55 -6.92 7.50 2.08
CA LEU A 55 -7.25 6.08 2.23
C LEU A 55 -6.44 5.44 3.37
N ALA A 56 -5.13 5.73 3.45
CA ALA A 56 -4.27 5.25 4.52
C ALA A 56 -4.78 5.70 5.90
N ILE A 57 -5.16 6.97 6.05
CA ILE A 57 -5.74 7.50 7.30
C ILE A 57 -7.04 6.78 7.66
N ALA A 58 -7.92 6.53 6.69
CA ALA A 58 -9.17 5.82 6.94
C ALA A 58 -8.94 4.36 7.36
N ALA A 59 -8.06 3.63 6.67
CA ALA A 59 -7.69 2.26 7.02
C ALA A 59 -7.02 2.17 8.39
N ALA A 60 -6.08 3.08 8.67
CA ALA A 60 -5.37 3.14 9.95
C ALA A 60 -6.31 3.45 11.12
N ARG A 61 -7.23 4.41 10.94
CA ARG A 61 -8.27 4.73 11.95
C ARG A 61 -9.14 3.51 12.26
N GLN A 62 -9.53 2.75 11.25
CA GLN A 62 -10.31 1.54 11.44
C GLN A 62 -9.52 0.45 12.18
N ALA A 63 -8.25 0.23 11.81
CA ALA A 63 -7.38 -0.74 12.49
C ALA A 63 -7.17 -0.37 13.97
N LEU A 64 -6.87 0.91 14.24
CA LEU A 64 -6.69 1.41 15.61
C LEU A 64 -7.96 1.26 16.43
N ALA A 65 -9.10 1.64 15.90
CA ALA A 65 -10.38 1.47 16.62
C ALA A 65 -10.71 0.00 16.94
N ARG A 66 -10.41 -0.91 16.03
CA ARG A 66 -10.64 -2.36 16.23
C ARG A 66 -9.65 -2.98 17.21
N SER A 67 -8.46 -2.43 17.36
CA SER A 67 -7.46 -2.92 18.30
C SER A 67 -7.82 -2.60 19.75
N GLY A 68 -8.64 -1.59 19.99
CA GLY A 68 -8.93 -1.06 21.32
C GLY A 68 -7.79 -0.28 21.98
N LEU A 69 -6.68 -0.08 21.26
CA LEU A 69 -5.52 0.66 21.75
C LEU A 69 -5.73 2.18 21.68
N ALA A 70 -5.11 2.90 22.60
CA ALA A 70 -4.95 4.33 22.48
C ALA A 70 -3.85 4.66 21.42
N ALA A 71 -3.99 5.78 20.74
CA ALA A 71 -2.99 6.24 19.76
C ALA A 71 -1.59 6.36 20.37
N SER A 72 -1.51 6.73 21.65
CA SER A 72 -0.26 6.88 22.42
C SER A 72 0.54 5.58 22.59
N GLU A 73 -0.08 4.41 22.40
CA GLU A 73 0.57 3.11 22.53
C GLU A 73 1.31 2.67 21.26
N ILE A 74 1.07 3.35 20.12
CA ILE A 74 1.74 3.05 18.86
C ILE A 74 3.17 3.56 18.90
N ALA A 75 4.11 2.64 18.79
CA ALA A 75 5.54 2.92 18.89
C ALA A 75 6.21 3.23 17.54
N CYS A 76 5.59 2.89 16.42
CA CYS A 76 6.03 3.31 15.09
C CYS A 76 4.89 3.20 14.06
N CYS A 77 4.97 4.01 13.01
CA CYS A 77 4.06 3.98 11.87
C CYS A 77 4.88 3.85 10.57
N VAL A 78 4.64 2.79 9.80
CA VAL A 78 5.33 2.56 8.53
C VAL A 78 4.29 2.37 7.42
N ALA A 79 4.34 3.20 6.39
CA ALA A 79 3.47 3.09 5.23
C ALA A 79 4.25 2.58 4.02
N ALA A 80 3.74 1.54 3.37
CA ALA A 80 4.25 1.04 2.10
C ALA A 80 3.43 1.66 0.97
N THR A 81 4.09 2.44 0.13
CA THR A 81 3.45 3.09 -1.03
C THR A 81 4.48 3.49 -2.08
N LEU A 82 4.07 3.50 -3.35
CA LEU A 82 4.82 4.12 -4.45
C LEU A 82 4.04 5.30 -5.07
N SER A 83 2.79 5.51 -4.64
CA SER A 83 1.89 6.54 -5.15
C SER A 83 1.55 7.63 -4.10
N ALA A 84 2.52 7.94 -3.23
CA ALA A 84 2.36 9.03 -2.27
C ALA A 84 1.98 10.34 -2.97
N PRO A 85 0.95 11.08 -2.49
CA PRO A 85 0.50 12.31 -3.15
C PRO A 85 1.51 13.46 -3.06
N THR A 86 2.44 13.37 -2.12
CA THR A 86 3.53 14.35 -1.90
C THR A 86 4.82 13.63 -1.56
N ALA A 87 5.95 14.19 -1.98
CA ALA A 87 7.27 13.69 -1.56
C ALA A 87 7.49 13.92 -0.06
N THR A 88 6.96 15.03 0.47
CA THR A 88 6.96 15.39 1.90
C THR A 88 5.76 16.28 2.20
N PRO A 89 5.06 16.12 3.34
CA PRO A 89 5.25 15.05 4.33
C PRO A 89 4.90 13.67 3.75
N SER A 90 5.53 12.62 4.32
CA SER A 90 5.24 11.22 3.96
C SER A 90 3.80 10.83 4.34
N VAL A 91 3.28 9.76 3.73
CA VAL A 91 1.95 9.24 4.08
C VAL A 91 1.90 8.84 5.55
N ALA A 92 2.93 8.16 6.07
CA ALA A 92 3.00 7.78 7.48
C ALA A 92 2.97 9.00 8.42
N CYS A 93 3.66 10.10 8.08
CA CYS A 93 3.60 11.35 8.86
C CYS A 93 2.19 11.98 8.83
N ARG A 94 1.50 11.92 7.69
CA ARG A 94 0.11 12.40 7.60
C ARG A 94 -0.84 11.55 8.43
N VAL A 95 -0.65 10.23 8.46
CA VAL A 95 -1.39 9.31 9.34
C VAL A 95 -1.10 9.61 10.80
N GLN A 96 0.17 9.80 11.17
CA GLN A 96 0.58 10.15 12.53
C GLN A 96 -0.17 11.38 13.02
N ALA A 97 -0.14 12.46 12.25
CA ALA A 97 -0.85 13.72 12.61
C ALA A 97 -2.37 13.50 12.70
N ALA A 98 -2.98 12.81 11.73
CA ALA A 98 -4.42 12.61 11.66
C ALA A 98 -4.99 11.70 12.76
N LEU A 99 -4.19 10.80 13.33
CA LEU A 99 -4.58 9.89 14.40
C LEU A 99 -4.07 10.34 15.78
N GLY A 100 -3.24 11.38 15.86
CA GLY A 100 -2.62 11.83 17.12
C GLY A 100 -1.62 10.81 17.66
N LEU A 101 -0.88 10.12 16.79
CA LEU A 101 0.19 9.23 17.24
C LEU A 101 1.35 10.04 17.83
N PRO A 102 2.17 9.46 18.76
CA PRO A 102 3.24 10.19 19.42
C PRO A 102 4.27 10.78 18.45
N GLU A 103 4.59 12.07 18.61
CA GLU A 103 5.55 12.78 17.75
C GLU A 103 7.00 12.35 17.97
N ASN A 104 7.31 11.75 19.11
CA ASN A 104 8.63 11.21 19.44
C ASN A 104 8.83 9.77 18.96
N ARG A 105 7.99 9.29 18.05
CA ARG A 105 8.05 7.95 17.46
C ARG A 105 8.23 8.04 15.94
N PRO A 106 8.97 7.08 15.33
CA PRO A 106 9.20 7.11 13.88
C PRO A 106 7.92 6.93 13.08
N ALA A 107 7.79 7.77 12.05
CA ALA A 107 6.76 7.65 11.01
C ALA A 107 7.41 7.93 9.65
N PHE A 108 7.38 6.97 8.73
CA PHE A 108 8.00 7.09 7.40
C PHE A 108 7.41 6.11 6.39
N ASP A 109 7.63 6.40 5.11
CA ASP A 109 7.20 5.54 4.02
C ASP A 109 8.34 4.65 3.53
N VAL A 110 8.00 3.46 3.05
CA VAL A 110 8.89 2.56 2.32
C VAL A 110 8.33 2.31 0.92
N ASN A 111 9.23 2.28 -0.06
CA ASN A 111 8.90 1.87 -1.41
C ASN A 111 9.70 0.61 -1.76
N ALA A 112 9.00 -0.50 -1.84
CA ALA A 112 9.48 -1.77 -2.36
C ALA A 112 8.40 -2.40 -3.27
N ALA A 113 7.68 -1.56 -3.99
CA ALA A 113 6.59 -1.91 -4.90
C ALA A 113 5.63 -2.94 -4.27
N CYS A 114 5.27 -4.00 -5.00
CA CYS A 114 4.31 -5.03 -4.54
C CYS A 114 4.72 -5.74 -3.25
N SER A 115 6.01 -5.78 -2.90
CA SER A 115 6.50 -6.36 -1.64
C SER A 115 6.57 -5.36 -0.49
N GLY A 116 6.24 -4.10 -0.73
CA GLY A 116 6.40 -3.00 0.24
C GLY A 116 5.80 -3.29 1.61
N PHE A 117 4.62 -3.91 1.66
CA PHE A 117 3.97 -4.24 2.93
C PHE A 117 4.80 -5.25 3.77
N ILE A 118 5.44 -6.23 3.14
CA ILE A 118 6.32 -7.20 3.84
C ILE A 118 7.59 -6.49 4.36
N TYR A 119 8.17 -5.58 3.56
CA TYR A 119 9.29 -4.77 4.02
C TYR A 119 8.90 -3.84 5.18
N ALA A 120 7.70 -3.25 5.14
CA ALA A 120 7.19 -2.42 6.22
C ALA A 120 7.00 -3.21 7.53
N ILE A 121 6.51 -4.46 7.46
CA ILE A 121 6.43 -5.39 8.61
C ILE A 121 7.82 -5.67 9.18
N ALA A 122 8.79 -5.98 8.32
CA ALA A 122 10.16 -6.25 8.75
C ALA A 122 10.82 -5.02 9.41
N ALA A 123 10.61 -3.83 8.83
CA ALA A 123 11.08 -2.58 9.40
C ALA A 123 10.43 -2.31 10.78
N ALA A 124 9.12 -2.49 10.89
CA ALA A 124 8.40 -2.32 12.15
C ALA A 124 8.90 -3.29 13.23
N HIS A 125 9.15 -4.56 12.88
CA HIS A 125 9.75 -5.54 13.80
C HIS A 125 11.11 -5.07 14.32
N GLY A 126 11.98 -4.61 13.43
CA GLY A 126 13.30 -4.07 13.80
C GLY A 126 13.20 -2.86 14.73
N LEU A 127 12.30 -1.91 14.40
CA LEU A 127 12.09 -0.71 15.21
C LEU A 127 11.56 -1.01 16.61
N LEU A 128 10.57 -1.90 16.73
CA LEU A 128 10.02 -2.29 18.04
C LEU A 128 11.09 -2.94 18.94
N ASN A 129 11.96 -3.77 18.36
CA ASN A 129 13.05 -4.41 19.11
C ASN A 129 14.17 -3.41 19.50
N THR A 130 14.45 -2.40 18.65
CA THR A 130 15.57 -1.48 18.85
C THR A 130 15.19 -0.27 19.73
N LEU A 131 14.02 0.32 19.48
CA LEU A 131 13.60 1.56 20.14
C LEU A 131 12.76 1.32 21.40
N GLY A 132 12.37 0.07 21.63
CA GLY A 132 11.38 -0.27 22.63
C GLY A 132 9.97 0.15 22.22
N GLY A 133 9.01 -0.63 22.60
CA GLY A 133 7.60 -0.43 22.26
C GLY A 133 6.95 -1.78 21.96
N ARG A 134 5.63 -1.79 22.03
CA ARG A 134 4.89 -3.05 21.88
C ARG A 134 4.10 -3.10 20.58
N TYR A 135 3.57 -1.97 20.12
CA TYR A 135 2.65 -1.93 18.99
C TYR A 135 3.18 -1.10 17.83
N ALA A 136 3.01 -1.61 16.62
CA ALA A 136 3.31 -0.92 15.38
C ALA A 136 2.05 -0.80 14.51
N LEU A 137 1.92 0.32 13.82
CA LEU A 137 0.95 0.51 12.75
C LEU A 137 1.67 0.36 11.41
N VAL A 138 1.27 -0.64 10.62
CA VAL A 138 1.80 -0.87 9.28
C VAL A 138 0.68 -0.71 8.25
N ILE A 139 0.95 0.02 7.19
CA ILE A 139 -0.05 0.40 6.19
C ILE A 139 0.48 0.05 4.80
N GLY A 140 -0.38 -0.47 3.94
CA GLY A 140 -0.17 -0.51 2.48
C GLY A 140 -1.24 0.35 1.83
N CYS A 141 -0.88 1.30 0.99
CA CYS A 141 -1.84 2.19 0.34
C CYS A 141 -1.36 2.61 -1.03
N GLU A 142 -2.29 2.64 -1.99
CA GLU A 142 -1.98 3.02 -3.36
C GLU A 142 -3.15 3.77 -4.01
N ALA A 143 -2.80 4.70 -4.92
CA ALA A 143 -3.70 5.36 -5.85
C ALA A 143 -3.18 5.16 -7.29
N LEU A 144 -3.06 3.89 -7.70
CA LEU A 144 -2.44 3.49 -8.96
C LEU A 144 -3.27 3.88 -10.19
N SER A 145 -4.58 4.13 -10.01
CA SER A 145 -5.42 4.64 -11.09
C SER A 145 -4.91 5.95 -11.70
N ARG A 146 -4.16 6.74 -10.91
CA ARG A 146 -3.56 8.01 -11.34
C ARG A 146 -2.23 7.85 -12.08
N MET A 147 -1.69 6.64 -12.09
CA MET A 147 -0.38 6.31 -12.64
C MET A 147 -0.46 5.40 -13.86
N VAL A 148 -1.64 4.91 -14.22
CA VAL A 148 -1.86 4.09 -15.42
C VAL A 148 -2.29 4.97 -16.59
N ASP A 149 -1.93 4.55 -17.81
CA ASP A 149 -2.53 5.08 -19.03
C ASP A 149 -3.91 4.42 -19.21
N PRO A 150 -5.01 5.18 -19.19
CA PRO A 150 -6.35 4.62 -19.34
C PRO A 150 -6.60 4.01 -20.72
N THR A 151 -5.72 4.27 -21.70
CA THR A 151 -5.79 3.70 -23.06
C THR A 151 -4.94 2.46 -23.23
N ASP A 152 -4.05 2.15 -22.27
CA ASP A 152 -3.25 0.93 -22.29
C ASP A 152 -4.00 -0.22 -21.60
N ARG A 153 -4.60 -1.07 -22.42
CA ARG A 153 -5.32 -2.28 -21.98
C ARG A 153 -4.47 -3.25 -21.15
N THR A 154 -3.15 -3.22 -21.28
CA THR A 154 -2.26 -4.15 -20.58
C THR A 154 -2.09 -3.81 -19.11
N THR A 155 -2.36 -2.58 -18.73
CA THR A 155 -2.19 -2.07 -17.37
C THR A 155 -3.51 -1.58 -16.74
N CYS A 156 -4.35 -0.83 -17.46
CA CYS A 156 -5.55 -0.21 -16.89
C CYS A 156 -6.57 -1.22 -16.35
N VAL A 157 -6.58 -2.46 -16.86
CA VAL A 157 -7.48 -3.51 -16.38
C VAL A 157 -7.04 -4.16 -15.06
N LEU A 158 -5.78 -3.96 -14.64
CA LEU A 158 -5.17 -4.63 -13.49
C LEU A 158 -5.21 -3.78 -12.23
N PHE A 159 -5.01 -2.47 -12.36
CA PHE A 159 -4.75 -1.60 -11.22
C PHE A 159 -6.01 -0.88 -10.73
N GLY A 160 -6.03 -0.61 -9.45
CA GLY A 160 -7.01 0.18 -8.75
C GLY A 160 -6.39 0.80 -7.49
N ASP A 161 -7.24 1.46 -6.69
CA ASP A 161 -6.83 2.22 -5.53
C ASP A 161 -7.39 1.59 -4.25
N GLY A 162 -6.68 1.74 -3.15
CA GLY A 162 -7.11 1.21 -1.87
C GLY A 162 -6.04 1.34 -0.80
N ALA A 163 -6.43 1.09 0.44
CA ALA A 163 -5.51 0.98 1.56
C ALA A 163 -5.91 -0.14 2.51
N GLY A 164 -4.90 -0.79 3.07
CA GLY A 164 -5.02 -1.73 4.18
C GLY A 164 -4.06 -1.35 5.30
N ALA A 165 -4.48 -1.54 6.55
CA ALA A 165 -3.66 -1.28 7.73
C ALA A 165 -3.70 -2.45 8.69
N ALA A 166 -2.60 -2.68 9.39
CA ALA A 166 -2.47 -3.68 10.44
C ALA A 166 -1.86 -3.08 11.71
N ILE A 167 -2.43 -3.40 12.85
CA ILE A 167 -1.79 -3.22 14.15
C ILE A 167 -1.08 -4.52 14.48
N LEU A 168 0.24 -4.42 14.67
CA LEU A 168 1.11 -5.53 15.01
C LEU A 168 1.61 -5.37 16.45
N GLU A 169 1.61 -6.47 17.19
CA GLU A 169 2.11 -6.55 18.55
C GLU A 169 3.43 -7.32 18.60
N LEU A 170 4.45 -6.76 19.23
CA LEU A 170 5.67 -7.49 19.56
C LEU A 170 5.40 -8.40 20.74
N ALA A 171 5.38 -9.70 20.52
CA ALA A 171 5.02 -10.71 21.51
C ALA A 171 6.18 -11.67 21.81
N GLU A 172 6.29 -12.09 23.07
CA GLU A 172 7.23 -13.13 23.49
C GLU A 172 6.79 -14.49 22.93
N ASP A 173 7.77 -15.35 22.66
CA ASP A 173 7.54 -16.73 22.21
C ASP A 173 6.76 -16.89 20.88
N VAL A 174 6.63 -15.80 20.14
CA VAL A 174 6.10 -15.82 18.77
C VAL A 174 7.30 -15.89 17.81
N PRO A 175 7.35 -16.88 16.93
CA PRO A 175 8.42 -16.95 15.94
C PRO A 175 8.28 -15.81 14.89
N PHE A 176 9.42 -15.25 14.50
CA PHE A 176 9.47 -14.31 13.37
C PHE A 176 10.57 -14.75 12.40
N ALA A 177 10.15 -15.05 11.19
CA ALA A 177 11.09 -15.35 10.10
C ALA A 177 10.65 -14.55 8.87
N VAL A 178 11.60 -13.89 8.23
CA VAL A 178 11.38 -13.13 7.00
C VAL A 178 12.56 -13.34 6.05
N THR A 179 12.25 -13.52 4.78
CA THR A 179 13.26 -13.50 3.71
C THR A 179 12.97 -12.31 2.83
N LEU A 180 13.93 -11.41 2.69
CA LEU A 180 13.84 -10.23 1.87
C LEU A 180 14.90 -10.30 0.78
N GLY A 181 14.55 -9.87 -0.42
CA GLY A 181 15.47 -9.82 -1.54
C GLY A 181 14.98 -8.83 -2.59
N ALA A 182 15.88 -8.40 -3.46
CA ALA A 182 15.55 -7.52 -4.57
C ALA A 182 16.31 -7.92 -5.82
N ARG A 183 15.64 -7.84 -6.97
CA ARG A 183 16.26 -8.00 -8.28
C ARG A 183 15.85 -6.83 -9.15
N GLY A 184 16.81 -5.97 -9.51
CA GLY A 184 16.58 -4.83 -10.40
C GLY A 184 16.12 -5.29 -11.79
N SER A 185 15.04 -4.70 -12.30
CA SER A 185 14.50 -4.95 -13.63
C SER A 185 13.62 -3.79 -14.07
N GLU A 186 13.64 -3.49 -15.37
CA GLU A 186 12.74 -2.51 -16.03
C GLU A 186 11.45 -3.17 -16.54
N ALA A 187 11.19 -4.43 -16.20
CA ALA A 187 10.01 -5.16 -16.67
C ALA A 187 8.69 -4.53 -16.22
N ILE A 188 8.68 -3.89 -15.06
CA ILE A 188 7.59 -3.05 -14.58
C ILE A 188 8.21 -1.71 -14.19
N ARG A 189 7.74 -0.64 -14.82
CA ARG A 189 8.27 0.70 -14.61
C ARG A 189 7.13 1.70 -14.46
N VAL A 190 7.35 2.69 -13.62
CA VAL A 190 6.49 3.87 -13.48
C VAL A 190 7.37 5.09 -13.26
N GLY A 191 7.00 6.22 -13.86
CA GLY A 191 7.71 7.49 -13.67
C GLY A 191 7.57 8.00 -12.23
N GLY A 192 8.61 8.65 -11.75
CA GLY A 192 8.65 9.25 -10.41
C GLY A 192 8.54 10.78 -10.44
N PRO A 193 8.02 11.41 -9.40
CA PRO A 193 7.78 12.86 -9.36
C PRO A 193 9.07 13.70 -9.43
N ALA A 194 10.21 13.14 -9.05
CA ALA A 194 11.49 13.86 -9.03
C ALA A 194 12.27 13.79 -10.35
N ALA A 195 11.89 12.91 -11.27
CA ALA A 195 12.71 12.59 -12.45
C ALA A 195 12.32 13.37 -13.71
N CYS A 196 11.39 14.32 -13.65
CA CYS A 196 10.75 14.90 -14.86
C CYS A 196 10.16 13.82 -15.79
N ASP A 197 10.08 12.59 -15.31
CA ASP A 197 9.53 11.45 -16.01
C ASP A 197 8.20 11.09 -15.34
N THR A 198 7.12 11.55 -15.93
CA THR A 198 5.74 11.27 -15.52
C THR A 198 5.14 10.13 -16.33
N ALA A 199 5.99 9.26 -16.89
CA ALA A 199 5.55 8.15 -17.70
C ALA A 199 4.60 7.24 -16.89
N PRO A 200 3.48 6.81 -17.48
CA PRO A 200 2.56 5.91 -16.84
C PRO A 200 3.19 4.53 -16.57
N ILE A 201 2.50 3.71 -15.79
CA ILE A 201 2.94 2.33 -15.53
C ILE A 201 3.01 1.57 -16.85
N THR A 202 4.16 0.97 -17.11
CA THR A 202 4.37 0.05 -18.23
C THR A 202 4.79 -1.32 -17.73
N MET A 203 4.39 -2.38 -18.44
CA MET A 203 4.73 -3.76 -18.11
C MET A 203 5.18 -4.51 -19.36
N ASP A 204 6.39 -5.10 -19.31
CA ASP A 204 6.80 -6.12 -20.29
C ASP A 204 6.35 -7.50 -19.78
N GLY A 205 5.19 -7.96 -20.28
CA GLY A 205 4.60 -9.23 -19.88
C GLY A 205 5.52 -10.43 -20.08
N LYS A 206 6.41 -10.41 -21.07
CA LYS A 206 7.38 -11.49 -21.31
C LYS A 206 8.49 -11.50 -20.27
N ALA A 207 8.91 -10.32 -19.80
CA ALA A 207 9.92 -10.20 -18.77
C ALA A 207 9.34 -10.53 -17.39
N VAL A 208 8.10 -10.12 -17.09
CA VAL A 208 7.42 -10.42 -15.82
C VAL A 208 7.28 -11.92 -15.61
N PHE A 209 6.84 -12.67 -16.61
CA PHE A 209 6.70 -14.14 -16.51
C PHE A 209 8.03 -14.90 -16.30
N ARG A 210 9.18 -14.27 -16.56
CA ARG A 210 10.49 -14.89 -16.31
C ARG A 210 10.93 -14.81 -14.83
N PHE A 211 10.21 -14.06 -14.00
CA PHE A 211 10.50 -13.88 -12.58
C PHE A 211 9.55 -14.67 -11.67
N ALA A 212 8.48 -15.19 -12.22
CA ALA A 212 7.56 -16.11 -11.55
C ALA A 212 8.04 -17.55 -11.75
#